data_c2e391870b272e9f1a8568a8d4a7cce2
#
_entry.id   c2e391870b272e9f1a8568a8d4a7cce2
#
_cell.length_a   1.000
_cell.length_b   1.000
_cell.length_c   1.000
_cell.angle_alpha   90.00
_cell.angle_beta   90.00
_cell.angle_gamma   90.00
#
_symmetry.space_group_name_H-M   'P 1'
#
loop_
_entity.id
_entity.type
_entity.pdbx_description
1 polymer ?
#
loop_
_entity_poly.entity_id
_entity_poly.type
_entity_poly.pdbx_seq_one_letter_code
_entity_poly.pdbx_strand_id
1 'polypeptide(L)'
;NNTPADLYYQILMFQDPRRCTIDGVPNLTSFFSPLVVEFRKFRKQADFDLKQFKKLAERVRDRVIKPLTVRRTRTDIASIPRYRKDLKGFPKVAEPIKKDYELNEHLANLFKEAMDILDKQLTYARYQAIAYLKPEASQDRYDNAEVISRSLAGIRKNGLVKRLESSFYAFRKSLENFRQANENMLQMWNNDKIFIAPDMDINQLYENGYTDDEIEEKLNEKAETNPKNAVFKREDFKPEYID
;
A
#
# COMPACT_ATOMS: atom_id res chain seq x y z
N ASN A 1 3.58 12.49 -2.27
CA ASN A 1 2.92 12.35 -3.57
C ASN A 1 3.53 11.18 -4.32
N ASN A 2 2.75 10.17 -4.63
CA ASN A 2 3.22 8.94 -5.24
C ASN A 2 3.03 8.93 -6.76
N THR A 3 2.20 9.84 -7.28
CA THR A 3 1.87 9.91 -8.71
C THR A 3 1.75 11.35 -9.20
N PRO A 4 1.90 11.62 -10.52
CA PRO A 4 1.58 12.94 -11.07
C PRO A 4 0.13 13.38 -10.86
N ALA A 5 -0.80 12.43 -10.76
CA ALA A 5 -2.20 12.71 -10.49
C ALA A 5 -2.41 13.33 -9.09
N ASP A 6 -1.65 12.89 -8.08
CA ASP A 6 -1.76 13.45 -6.73
C ASP A 6 -1.40 14.93 -6.71
N LEU A 7 -0.36 15.32 -7.45
CA LEU A 7 0.02 16.72 -7.61
C LEU A 7 -1.05 17.51 -8.37
N TYR A 8 -1.61 16.94 -9.43
CA TYR A 8 -2.69 17.56 -10.19
C TYR A 8 -3.87 17.88 -9.27
N TYR A 9 -4.35 16.93 -8.47
CA TYR A 9 -5.47 17.15 -7.56
C TYR A 9 -5.16 18.18 -6.46
N GLN A 10 -3.93 18.21 -5.94
CA GLN A 10 -3.52 19.23 -4.98
C GLN A 10 -3.52 20.64 -5.58
N ILE A 11 -3.09 20.79 -6.83
CA ILE A 11 -3.06 22.06 -7.52
C ILE A 11 -4.48 22.57 -7.82
N LEU A 12 -5.42 21.67 -8.12
CA LEU A 12 -6.82 22.02 -8.34
C LEU A 12 -7.50 22.70 -7.13
N MET A 13 -6.92 22.59 -5.93
CA MET A 13 -7.46 23.27 -4.76
C MET A 13 -7.32 24.80 -4.84
N PHE A 14 -6.44 25.33 -5.72
CA PHE A 14 -6.17 26.77 -5.85
C PHE A 14 -5.93 27.23 -7.28
N GLN A 15 -6.07 26.35 -8.28
CA GLN A 15 -5.92 26.68 -9.69
C GLN A 15 -7.09 26.12 -10.51
N ASP A 16 -7.60 26.91 -11.45
CA ASP A 16 -8.58 26.42 -12.43
C ASP A 16 -7.91 25.47 -13.42
N PRO A 17 -8.50 24.30 -13.70
CA PRO A 17 -7.88 23.29 -14.56
C PRO A 17 -7.73 23.74 -16.02
N ARG A 18 -8.58 24.65 -16.50
CA ARG A 18 -8.60 25.12 -17.89
C ARG A 18 -8.02 26.51 -18.06
N ARG A 19 -7.92 27.30 -16.98
CA ARG A 19 -7.40 28.67 -16.97
C ARG A 19 -6.37 28.83 -15.87
N CYS A 20 -5.30 28.07 -15.96
CA CYS A 20 -4.26 28.06 -14.94
C CYS A 20 -3.40 29.33 -15.06
N THR A 21 -3.02 29.91 -13.92
CA THR A 21 -2.13 31.09 -13.84
C THR A 21 -0.65 30.72 -13.78
N ILE A 22 -0.30 29.44 -13.89
CA ILE A 22 1.09 28.98 -13.92
C ILE A 22 1.68 29.32 -15.28
N ASP A 23 2.77 30.07 -15.28
CA ASP A 23 3.45 30.47 -16.50
C ASP A 23 3.89 29.27 -17.34
N GLY A 24 3.54 29.29 -18.63
CA GLY A 24 3.81 28.19 -19.57
C GLY A 24 2.95 26.92 -19.39
N VAL A 25 1.92 26.95 -18.50
CA VAL A 25 0.96 25.85 -18.29
C VAL A 25 -0.47 26.39 -18.22
N PRO A 26 -1.02 26.90 -19.34
CA PRO A 26 -2.35 27.54 -19.33
C PRO A 26 -3.50 26.55 -19.04
N ASN A 27 -3.27 25.26 -19.27
CA ASN A 27 -4.25 24.19 -19.03
C ASN A 27 -3.60 23.03 -18.29
N LEU A 28 -3.95 22.88 -17.02
CA LEU A 28 -3.42 21.82 -16.13
C LEU A 28 -3.84 20.43 -16.59
N THR A 29 -5.08 20.28 -17.04
CA THR A 29 -5.58 18.98 -17.50
C THR A 29 -4.79 18.49 -18.71
N SER A 30 -4.57 19.35 -19.70
CA SER A 30 -3.79 19.02 -20.90
C SER A 30 -2.32 18.73 -20.58
N PHE A 31 -1.78 19.38 -19.55
CA PHE A 31 -0.40 19.12 -19.10
C PHE A 31 -0.26 17.79 -18.36
N PHE A 32 -1.16 17.51 -17.41
CA PHE A 32 -1.03 16.34 -16.53
C PHE A 32 -1.55 15.02 -17.15
N SER A 33 -2.59 15.07 -18.01
CA SER A 33 -3.16 13.85 -18.59
C SER A 33 -2.13 12.94 -19.28
N PRO A 34 -1.27 13.43 -20.19
CA PRO A 34 -0.25 12.59 -20.81
C PRO A 34 0.78 12.08 -19.81
N LEU A 35 1.14 12.87 -18.79
CA LEU A 35 2.09 12.47 -17.75
C LEU A 35 1.55 11.33 -16.88
N VAL A 36 0.25 11.35 -16.55
CA VAL A 36 -0.40 10.28 -15.81
C VAL A 36 -0.43 8.99 -16.62
N VAL A 37 -0.73 9.08 -17.92
CA VAL A 37 -0.71 7.92 -18.82
C VAL A 37 0.71 7.35 -18.96
N GLU A 38 1.71 8.20 -19.17
CA GLU A 38 3.11 7.82 -19.26
C GLU A 38 3.59 7.14 -17.95
N PHE A 39 3.27 7.72 -16.79
CA PHE A 39 3.59 7.17 -15.48
C PHE A 39 2.95 5.78 -15.27
N ARG A 40 1.67 5.60 -15.67
CA ARG A 40 0.99 4.30 -15.58
C ARG A 40 1.67 3.24 -16.47
N LYS A 41 2.16 3.62 -17.65
CA LYS A 41 2.92 2.70 -18.51
C LYS A 41 4.22 2.27 -17.83
N PHE A 42 4.97 3.20 -17.24
CA PHE A 42 6.19 2.87 -16.49
C PHE A 42 5.96 1.90 -15.36
N ARG A 43 4.89 2.09 -14.59
CA ARG A 43 4.56 1.18 -13.47
C ARG A 43 4.21 -0.25 -13.88
N LYS A 44 3.85 -0.47 -15.13
CA LYS A 44 3.53 -1.80 -15.67
C LYS A 44 4.74 -2.53 -16.28
N GLN A 45 5.85 -1.84 -16.48
CA GLN A 45 7.06 -2.43 -17.06
C GLN A 45 7.85 -3.15 -15.96
N ALA A 46 8.32 -4.37 -16.27
CA ALA A 46 9.16 -5.15 -15.37
C ALA A 46 10.55 -4.50 -15.19
N ASP A 47 11.10 -3.92 -16.27
CA ASP A 47 12.34 -3.15 -16.28
C ASP A 47 12.01 -1.65 -16.24
N PHE A 48 12.17 -1.08 -15.05
CA PHE A 48 11.89 0.32 -14.79
C PHE A 48 13.06 1.20 -15.25
N ASP A 49 12.88 1.98 -16.32
CA ASP A 49 13.88 2.94 -16.77
C ASP A 49 13.88 4.21 -15.91
N LEU A 50 14.82 4.24 -14.96
CA LEU A 50 14.99 5.35 -14.04
C LEU A 50 15.27 6.69 -14.75
N LYS A 51 15.93 6.67 -15.93
CA LYS A 51 16.26 7.89 -16.70
C LYS A 51 15.00 8.52 -17.30
N GLN A 52 14.10 7.71 -17.83
CA GLN A 52 12.82 8.19 -18.37
C GLN A 52 11.92 8.73 -17.27
N PHE A 53 11.83 8.02 -16.14
CA PHE A 53 11.11 8.50 -14.96
C PHE A 53 11.65 9.85 -14.46
N LYS A 54 12.97 10.01 -14.40
CA LYS A 54 13.61 11.26 -14.00
C LYS A 54 13.22 12.42 -14.94
N LYS A 55 13.19 12.21 -16.26
CA LYS A 55 12.75 13.24 -17.23
C LYS A 55 11.28 13.64 -16.99
N LEU A 56 10.39 12.68 -16.71
CA LEU A 56 9.00 12.97 -16.37
C LEU A 56 8.90 13.82 -15.10
N ALA A 57 9.61 13.43 -14.06
CA ALA A 57 9.65 14.17 -12.80
C ALA A 57 10.23 15.59 -12.97
N GLU A 58 11.25 15.77 -13.81
CA GLU A 58 11.84 17.06 -14.15
C GLU A 58 10.85 17.97 -14.87
N ARG A 59 10.06 17.44 -15.80
CA ARG A 59 9.00 18.21 -16.50
C ARG A 59 7.99 18.78 -15.49
N VAL A 60 7.52 17.96 -14.55
CA VAL A 60 6.58 18.41 -13.49
C VAL A 60 7.25 19.43 -12.56
N ARG A 61 8.48 19.13 -12.13
CA ARG A 61 9.24 20.02 -11.23
C ARG A 61 9.45 21.39 -11.85
N ASP A 62 9.94 21.44 -13.08
CA ASP A 62 10.39 22.68 -13.68
C ASP A 62 9.22 23.55 -14.19
N ARG A 63 8.15 22.92 -14.70
CA ARG A 63 7.01 23.63 -15.28
C ARG A 63 5.93 24.01 -14.24
N VAL A 64 5.79 23.21 -13.18
CA VAL A 64 4.68 23.38 -12.25
C VAL A 64 5.16 23.66 -10.83
N ILE A 65 6.05 22.82 -10.28
CA ILE A 65 6.42 22.95 -8.87
C ILE A 65 7.27 24.22 -8.62
N LYS A 66 8.28 24.45 -9.45
CA LYS A 66 9.19 25.59 -9.27
C LYS A 66 8.46 26.95 -9.27
N PRO A 67 7.52 27.24 -10.20
CA PRO A 67 6.77 28.50 -10.19
C PRO A 67 5.85 28.65 -8.98
N LEU A 68 5.33 27.55 -8.44
CA LEU A 68 4.36 27.57 -7.34
C LEU A 68 4.99 27.52 -5.95
N THR A 69 6.26 27.10 -5.84
CA THR A 69 6.88 26.83 -4.54
C THR A 69 8.13 27.65 -4.32
N VAL A 70 8.25 28.19 -3.11
CA VAL A 70 9.51 28.77 -2.64
C VAL A 70 10.25 27.72 -1.81
N ARG A 71 11.21 27.05 -2.44
CA ARG A 71 12.07 26.08 -1.76
C ARG A 71 13.29 26.79 -1.15
N ARG A 72 13.58 26.47 0.09
CA ARG A 72 14.78 26.93 0.79
C ARG A 72 15.48 25.69 1.39
N THR A 73 16.52 25.21 0.75
CA THR A 73 17.39 24.19 1.34
C THR A 73 18.50 24.86 2.18
N ARG A 74 19.13 24.10 3.08
CA ARG A 74 20.29 24.56 3.83
C ARG A 74 21.41 25.03 2.90
N THR A 75 21.62 24.33 1.79
CA THR A 75 22.61 24.68 0.76
C THR A 75 22.23 26.00 0.06
N ASP A 76 20.95 26.15 -0.32
CA ASP A 76 20.46 27.39 -0.95
C ASP A 76 20.66 28.60 -0.01
N ILE A 77 20.29 28.44 1.26
CA ILE A 77 20.44 29.51 2.27
C ILE A 77 21.92 29.84 2.48
N ALA A 78 22.79 28.84 2.57
CA ALA A 78 24.24 29.05 2.71
C ALA A 78 24.90 29.70 1.49
N SER A 79 24.34 29.52 0.28
CA SER A 79 24.83 30.12 -0.95
C SER A 79 24.45 31.59 -1.13
N ILE A 80 23.35 32.04 -0.48
CA ILE A 80 22.86 33.42 -0.61
C ILE A 80 23.60 34.33 0.35
N PRO A 81 24.39 35.35 -0.12
CA PRO A 81 25.23 36.20 0.73
C PRO A 81 24.46 36.92 1.86
N ARG A 82 23.22 37.34 1.58
CA ARG A 82 22.34 38.01 2.55
C ARG A 82 22.06 37.13 3.76
N TYR A 83 21.78 35.84 3.57
CA TYR A 83 21.45 34.92 4.65
C TYR A 83 22.70 34.33 5.31
N ARG A 84 23.82 34.22 4.57
CA ARG A 84 25.09 33.70 5.08
C ARG A 84 25.63 34.53 6.26
N LYS A 85 25.40 35.84 6.28
CA LYS A 85 25.85 36.74 7.37
C LYS A 85 25.16 36.42 8.69
N ASP A 86 23.87 36.05 8.65
CA ASP A 86 23.04 35.87 9.84
C ASP A 86 23.13 34.42 10.35
N LEU A 87 23.67 33.50 9.55
CA LEU A 87 23.76 32.08 9.89
C LEU A 87 25.14 31.75 10.49
N LYS A 88 25.14 31.32 11.75
CA LYS A 88 26.33 30.76 12.42
C LYS A 88 26.78 29.40 11.84
N GLY A 89 26.10 28.90 10.81
CA GLY A 89 26.29 27.61 10.17
C GLY A 89 25.18 26.61 10.49
N PHE A 90 25.14 25.53 9.73
CA PHE A 90 24.22 24.41 10.00
C PHE A 90 24.98 23.28 10.72
N PRO A 91 24.30 22.51 11.58
CA PRO A 91 24.87 21.31 12.16
C PRO A 91 25.38 20.38 11.04
N LYS A 92 26.57 19.87 11.22
CA LYS A 92 27.13 18.84 10.33
C LYS A 92 26.53 17.50 10.71
N VAL A 93 26.07 16.75 9.71
CA VAL A 93 25.68 15.36 9.91
C VAL A 93 26.97 14.54 10.05
N ALA A 94 27.14 13.88 11.19
CA ALA A 94 28.24 12.94 11.39
C ALA A 94 28.00 11.67 10.54
N GLU A 95 29.07 10.93 10.28
CA GLU A 95 28.94 9.62 9.64
C GLU A 95 28.06 8.71 10.49
N PRO A 96 27.19 7.88 9.85
CA PRO A 96 26.33 6.95 10.55
C PRO A 96 27.18 5.95 11.36
N ILE A 97 26.88 5.85 12.65
CA ILE A 97 27.50 4.83 13.50
C ILE A 97 26.59 3.60 13.47
N LYS A 98 27.09 2.51 12.92
CA LYS A 98 26.39 1.22 12.97
C LYS A 98 26.38 0.72 14.42
N LYS A 99 25.19 0.46 14.93
CA LYS A 99 25.00 -0.22 16.21
C LYS A 99 24.24 -1.51 15.95
N ASP A 100 24.89 -2.63 16.14
CA ASP A 100 24.28 -3.94 16.04
C ASP A 100 23.47 -4.20 17.33
N TYR A 101 22.31 -4.80 17.16
CA TYR A 101 21.49 -5.26 18.28
C TYR A 101 21.90 -6.70 18.60
N GLU A 102 22.61 -6.87 19.71
CA GLU A 102 23.06 -8.18 20.16
C GLU A 102 21.93 -8.86 20.94
N LEU A 103 21.42 -9.94 20.38
CA LEU A 103 20.49 -10.85 21.07
C LEU A 103 21.30 -11.85 21.90
N ASN A 104 20.84 -12.13 23.12
CA ASN A 104 21.34 -13.29 23.84
C ASN A 104 20.94 -14.59 23.10
N GLU A 105 21.58 -15.71 23.40
CA GLU A 105 21.39 -16.98 22.71
C GLU A 105 19.90 -17.42 22.67
N HIS A 106 19.19 -17.27 23.78
CA HIS A 106 17.76 -17.62 23.86
C HIS A 106 16.92 -16.78 22.88
N LEU A 107 17.09 -15.45 22.88
CA LEU A 107 16.36 -14.56 21.99
C LEU A 107 16.76 -14.74 20.53
N ALA A 108 18.04 -15.05 20.27
CA ALA A 108 18.51 -15.36 18.90
C ALA A 108 17.85 -16.62 18.35
N ASN A 109 17.71 -17.66 19.17
CA ASN A 109 17.03 -18.90 18.78
C ASN A 109 15.54 -18.67 18.54
N LEU A 110 14.84 -17.95 19.42
CA LEU A 110 13.44 -17.58 19.22
C LEU A 110 13.23 -16.75 17.96
N PHE A 111 14.13 -15.80 17.68
CA PHE A 111 14.07 -15.00 16.46
C PHE A 111 14.19 -15.89 15.21
N LYS A 112 15.16 -16.80 15.20
CA LYS A 112 15.38 -17.72 14.10
C LYS A 112 14.19 -18.65 13.89
N GLU A 113 13.62 -19.20 14.95
CA GLU A 113 12.44 -20.06 14.91
C GLU A 113 11.22 -19.28 14.35
N ALA A 114 10.98 -18.08 14.85
CA ALA A 114 9.91 -17.22 14.36
C ALA A 114 10.07 -16.91 12.86
N MET A 115 11.30 -16.63 12.40
CA MET A 115 11.58 -16.40 10.99
C MET A 115 11.32 -17.65 10.14
N ASP A 116 11.70 -18.82 10.61
CA ASP A 116 11.45 -20.09 9.89
C ASP A 116 9.95 -20.39 9.77
N ILE A 117 9.17 -20.14 10.82
CA ILE A 117 7.71 -20.28 10.80
C ILE A 117 7.10 -19.31 9.78
N LEU A 118 7.44 -18.02 9.86
CA LEU A 118 6.92 -16.98 8.97
C LEU A 118 7.28 -17.24 7.50
N ASP A 119 8.46 -17.80 7.24
CA ASP A 119 8.95 -18.03 5.88
C ASP A 119 8.42 -19.30 5.25
N LYS A 120 8.38 -20.40 6.00
CA LYS A 120 8.23 -21.76 5.44
C LYS A 120 6.93 -22.46 5.85
N GLN A 121 6.34 -22.09 7.01
CA GLN A 121 5.23 -22.87 7.58
C GLN A 121 3.89 -22.12 7.49
N LEU A 122 3.91 -20.80 7.49
CA LEU A 122 2.68 -20.01 7.48
C LEU A 122 2.12 -19.87 6.05
N THR A 123 0.89 -20.35 5.84
CA THR A 123 0.29 -20.42 4.50
C THR A 123 -0.32 -19.13 4.00
N TYR A 124 -0.71 -18.21 4.89
CA TYR A 124 -1.41 -16.97 4.53
C TYR A 124 -2.72 -17.17 3.74
N ALA A 125 -3.40 -18.29 3.95
CA ALA A 125 -4.57 -18.74 3.18
C ALA A 125 -5.64 -17.67 3.01
N ARG A 126 -5.96 -16.89 4.06
CA ARG A 126 -6.92 -15.81 4.00
C ARG A 126 -6.65 -14.79 2.88
N TYR A 127 -5.40 -14.47 2.64
CA TYR A 127 -5.00 -13.49 1.63
C TYR A 127 -4.94 -14.06 0.22
N GLN A 128 -5.17 -15.36 0.11
CA GLN A 128 -5.14 -16.10 -1.14
C GLN A 128 -6.54 -16.54 -1.62
N ALA A 129 -7.59 -16.23 -0.87
CA ALA A 129 -8.96 -16.68 -1.12
C ALA A 129 -9.39 -16.53 -2.59
N ILE A 130 -9.15 -15.36 -3.20
CA ILE A 130 -9.57 -15.12 -4.59
C ILE A 130 -8.88 -16.02 -5.63
N ALA A 131 -7.70 -16.57 -5.34
CA ALA A 131 -7.00 -17.49 -6.23
C ALA A 131 -7.60 -18.91 -6.20
N TYR A 132 -8.32 -19.22 -5.14
CA TYR A 132 -8.96 -20.52 -4.95
C TYR A 132 -10.45 -20.51 -5.32
N LEU A 133 -11.02 -19.38 -5.76
CA LEU A 133 -12.35 -19.39 -6.33
C LEU A 133 -12.40 -20.22 -7.60
N LYS A 134 -13.50 -20.96 -7.78
CA LYS A 134 -13.80 -21.66 -9.03
C LYS A 134 -14.10 -20.62 -10.13
N PRO A 135 -13.78 -20.91 -11.40
CA PRO A 135 -14.03 -19.98 -12.51
C PRO A 135 -15.50 -19.54 -12.60
N GLU A 136 -16.44 -20.46 -12.34
CA GLU A 136 -17.86 -20.20 -12.38
C GLU A 136 -18.33 -19.22 -11.31
N ALA A 137 -17.70 -19.27 -10.13
CA ALA A 137 -18.01 -18.38 -9.01
C ALA A 137 -17.32 -17.02 -9.16
N SER A 138 -16.12 -16.98 -9.70
CA SER A 138 -15.37 -15.74 -9.89
C SER A 138 -15.99 -14.80 -10.94
N GLN A 139 -16.67 -15.38 -11.96
CA GLN A 139 -17.33 -14.62 -13.05
C GLN A 139 -16.44 -13.52 -13.64
N ASP A 140 -15.14 -13.76 -13.80
CA ASP A 140 -14.13 -12.81 -14.29
C ASP A 140 -14.00 -11.51 -13.44
N ARG A 141 -14.54 -11.50 -12.21
CA ARG A 141 -14.45 -10.32 -11.31
C ARG A 141 -13.04 -10.02 -10.87
N TYR A 142 -12.17 -11.04 -10.82
CA TYR A 142 -10.83 -10.94 -10.24
C TYR A 142 -9.75 -11.26 -11.29
N ASP A 143 -9.51 -10.31 -12.21
CA ASP A 143 -8.39 -10.41 -13.13
C ASP A 143 -7.08 -10.61 -12.37
N ASN A 144 -6.26 -11.59 -12.80
CA ASN A 144 -4.97 -11.90 -12.19
C ASN A 144 -5.05 -12.29 -10.70
N ALA A 145 -6.11 -13.02 -10.28
CA ALA A 145 -6.35 -13.42 -8.90
C ALA A 145 -5.13 -14.07 -8.22
N GLU A 146 -4.40 -14.94 -8.92
CA GLU A 146 -3.19 -15.58 -8.40
C GLU A 146 -2.06 -14.58 -8.10
N VAL A 147 -1.84 -13.61 -9.01
CA VAL A 147 -0.80 -12.58 -8.84
C VAL A 147 -1.15 -11.65 -7.67
N ILE A 148 -2.42 -11.25 -7.57
CA ILE A 148 -2.91 -10.41 -6.48
C ILE A 148 -2.77 -11.16 -5.15
N SER A 149 -3.24 -12.40 -5.08
CA SER A 149 -3.18 -13.24 -3.89
C SER A 149 -1.75 -13.45 -3.40
N ARG A 150 -0.83 -13.78 -4.31
CA ARG A 150 0.59 -13.95 -4.00
C ARG A 150 1.21 -12.64 -3.48
N SER A 151 0.84 -11.51 -4.09
CA SER A 151 1.31 -10.19 -3.67
C SER A 151 0.79 -9.82 -2.28
N LEU A 152 -0.48 -10.06 -1.98
CA LEU A 152 -1.07 -9.79 -0.67
C LEU A 152 -0.44 -10.66 0.43
N ALA A 153 -0.25 -11.95 0.18
CA ALA A 153 0.45 -12.85 1.10
C ALA A 153 1.88 -12.37 1.36
N GLY A 154 2.61 -11.99 0.31
CA GLY A 154 3.98 -11.47 0.41
C GLY A 154 4.05 -10.15 1.19
N ILE A 155 3.12 -9.22 0.99
CA ILE A 155 3.04 -7.98 1.75
C ILE A 155 2.81 -8.26 3.24
N ARG A 156 1.92 -9.20 3.55
CA ARG A 156 1.62 -9.55 4.95
C ARG A 156 2.81 -10.23 5.62
N LYS A 157 3.46 -11.18 4.95
CA LYS A 157 4.69 -11.82 5.40
C LYS A 157 5.78 -10.79 5.71
N ASN A 158 6.10 -9.92 4.76
CA ASN A 158 7.09 -8.87 4.94
C ASN A 158 6.70 -7.91 6.08
N GLY A 159 5.41 -7.63 6.25
CA GLY A 159 4.90 -6.84 7.36
C GLY A 159 5.20 -7.45 8.72
N LEU A 160 4.99 -8.76 8.88
CA LEU A 160 5.27 -9.49 10.12
C LEU A 160 6.78 -9.55 10.40
N VAL A 161 7.61 -9.84 9.39
CA VAL A 161 9.08 -9.82 9.51
C VAL A 161 9.57 -8.45 9.99
N LYS A 162 9.13 -7.36 9.34
CA LYS A 162 9.51 -6.00 9.77
C LYS A 162 9.05 -5.66 11.18
N ARG A 163 7.93 -6.19 11.64
CA ARG A 163 7.50 -6.02 13.03
C ARG A 163 8.39 -6.78 14.00
N LEU A 164 8.79 -7.99 13.66
CA LEU A 164 9.72 -8.79 14.45
C LEU A 164 11.08 -8.09 14.58
N GLU A 165 11.62 -7.57 13.47
CA GLU A 165 12.88 -6.81 13.45
C GLU A 165 12.80 -5.51 14.26
N SER A 166 11.64 -4.87 14.29
CA SER A 166 11.45 -3.59 14.97
C SER A 166 11.24 -3.74 16.47
N SER A 167 10.39 -4.66 16.91
CA SER A 167 10.04 -4.84 18.32
C SER A 167 9.23 -6.11 18.54
N PHE A 168 9.62 -6.92 19.53
CA PHE A 168 8.85 -8.10 19.94
C PHE A 168 7.42 -7.75 20.39
N TYR A 169 7.23 -6.61 21.03
CA TYR A 169 5.89 -6.13 21.41
C TYR A 169 5.03 -5.84 20.18
N ALA A 170 5.58 -5.10 19.22
CA ALA A 170 4.87 -4.79 17.96
C ALA A 170 4.58 -6.05 17.15
N PHE A 171 5.50 -7.01 17.15
CA PHE A 171 5.33 -8.31 16.52
C PHE A 171 4.19 -9.11 17.18
N ARG A 172 4.20 -9.25 18.51
CA ARG A 172 3.14 -9.93 19.27
C ARG A 172 1.78 -9.33 18.95
N LYS A 173 1.65 -8.00 18.99
CA LYS A 173 0.41 -7.31 18.65
C LYS A 173 -0.06 -7.60 17.23
N SER A 174 0.86 -7.67 16.28
CA SER A 174 0.55 -8.02 14.89
C SER A 174 0.13 -9.47 14.73
N LEU A 175 0.70 -10.39 15.51
CA LEU A 175 0.27 -11.79 15.55
C LEU A 175 -1.13 -11.96 16.15
N GLU A 176 -1.45 -11.23 17.22
CA GLU A 176 -2.80 -11.21 17.80
C GLU A 176 -3.84 -10.80 16.75
N ASN A 177 -3.58 -9.69 16.03
CA ASN A 177 -4.46 -9.24 14.95
C ASN A 177 -4.54 -10.24 13.79
N PHE A 178 -3.40 -10.87 13.46
CA PHE A 178 -3.36 -11.91 12.41
C PHE A 178 -4.16 -13.13 12.82
N ARG A 179 -4.04 -13.58 14.06
CA ARG A 179 -4.83 -14.70 14.61
C ARG A 179 -6.32 -14.39 14.55
N GLN A 180 -6.74 -13.23 15.07
CA GLN A 180 -8.15 -12.82 15.04
C GLN A 180 -8.72 -12.80 13.63
N ALA A 181 -7.93 -12.29 12.67
CA ALA A 181 -8.34 -12.26 11.29
C ALA A 181 -8.52 -13.65 10.66
N ASN A 182 -7.72 -14.65 11.08
CA ASN A 182 -7.91 -16.04 10.64
C ASN A 182 -9.08 -16.71 11.37
N GLU A 183 -9.28 -16.42 12.65
CA GLU A 183 -10.47 -16.89 13.40
C GLU A 183 -11.77 -16.38 12.75
N ASN A 184 -11.81 -15.10 12.36
CA ASN A 184 -12.95 -14.53 11.62
C ASN A 184 -13.14 -15.24 10.26
N MET A 185 -12.05 -15.58 9.56
CA MET A 185 -12.14 -16.32 8.31
C MET A 185 -12.69 -17.73 8.51
N LEU A 186 -12.27 -18.43 9.56
CA LEU A 186 -12.81 -19.74 9.93
C LEU A 186 -14.30 -19.65 10.31
N GLN A 187 -14.71 -18.59 11.01
CA GLN A 187 -16.11 -18.33 11.32
C GLN A 187 -16.93 -18.16 10.02
N MET A 188 -16.48 -17.30 9.10
CA MET A 188 -17.10 -17.12 7.78
C MET A 188 -17.22 -18.45 7.03
N TRP A 189 -16.16 -19.24 7.07
CA TRP A 189 -16.14 -20.57 6.45
C TRP A 189 -17.15 -21.52 7.08
N ASN A 190 -17.23 -21.58 8.40
CA ASN A 190 -18.16 -22.44 9.12
C ASN A 190 -19.63 -22.03 8.90
N ASN A 191 -19.88 -20.75 8.75
CA ASN A 191 -21.22 -20.18 8.50
C ASN A 191 -21.60 -20.22 7.00
N ASP A 192 -20.72 -20.74 6.13
CA ASP A 192 -20.93 -20.78 4.70
C ASP A 192 -21.18 -19.42 4.05
N LYS A 193 -20.59 -18.35 4.64
CA LYS A 193 -20.65 -16.96 4.19
C LYS A 193 -19.27 -16.34 4.17
N ILE A 194 -18.58 -16.41 3.04
CA ILE A 194 -17.22 -15.90 2.89
C ILE A 194 -17.25 -14.53 2.20
N PHE A 195 -16.90 -13.47 2.96
CA PHE A 195 -16.88 -12.10 2.46
C PHE A 195 -15.55 -11.75 1.82
N ILE A 196 -15.57 -11.42 0.53
CA ILE A 196 -14.44 -10.80 -0.17
C ILE A 196 -14.81 -9.34 -0.42
N ALA A 197 -14.16 -8.43 0.30
CA ALA A 197 -14.54 -7.03 0.38
C ALA A 197 -13.32 -6.11 0.27
N PRO A 198 -12.87 -5.76 -0.95
CA PRO A 198 -11.76 -4.84 -1.14
C PRO A 198 -11.97 -3.44 -0.54
N ASP A 199 -13.23 -3.01 -0.43
CA ASP A 199 -13.62 -1.67 0.00
C ASP A 199 -14.08 -1.60 1.47
N MET A 200 -14.01 -2.72 2.21
CA MET A 200 -14.46 -2.81 3.60
C MET A 200 -13.48 -3.62 4.45
N ASP A 201 -13.28 -3.20 5.68
CA ASP A 201 -12.55 -4.01 6.67
C ASP A 201 -13.52 -4.90 7.45
N ILE A 202 -13.70 -6.13 6.98
CA ILE A 202 -14.60 -7.13 7.58
C ILE A 202 -14.20 -7.45 9.02
N ASN A 203 -12.89 -7.42 9.35
CA ASN A 203 -12.47 -7.68 10.73
C ASN A 203 -12.91 -6.58 11.68
N GLN A 204 -12.80 -5.33 11.25
CA GLN A 204 -13.26 -4.20 12.03
C GLN A 204 -14.79 -4.23 12.23
N LEU A 205 -15.55 -4.72 11.25
CA LEU A 205 -17.00 -4.90 11.42
C LEU A 205 -17.31 -5.95 12.49
N TYR A 206 -16.63 -7.11 12.47
CA TYR A 206 -16.77 -8.10 13.53
C TYR A 206 -16.35 -7.57 14.91
N GLU A 207 -15.25 -6.83 15.00
CA GLU A 207 -14.81 -6.17 16.24
C GLU A 207 -15.85 -5.18 16.77
N ASN A 208 -16.60 -4.52 15.88
CA ASN A 208 -17.68 -3.60 16.22
C ASN A 208 -19.01 -4.33 16.51
N GLY A 209 -19.03 -5.66 16.49
CA GLY A 209 -20.19 -6.48 16.86
C GLY A 209 -21.21 -6.69 15.75
N TYR A 210 -20.86 -6.42 14.49
CA TYR A 210 -21.76 -6.70 13.37
C TYR A 210 -21.91 -8.21 13.14
N THR A 211 -23.12 -8.63 12.87
CA THR A 211 -23.47 -10.00 12.48
C THR A 211 -23.15 -10.25 10.98
N ASP A 212 -23.09 -11.53 10.59
CA ASP A 212 -22.88 -11.90 9.18
C ASP A 212 -23.94 -11.31 8.26
N ASP A 213 -25.20 -11.25 8.69
CA ASP A 213 -26.31 -10.68 7.89
C ASP A 213 -26.16 -9.17 7.69
N GLU A 214 -25.78 -8.43 8.75
CA GLU A 214 -25.53 -6.99 8.65
C GLU A 214 -24.29 -6.67 7.81
N ILE A 215 -23.27 -7.53 7.85
CA ILE A 215 -22.08 -7.41 6.98
C ILE A 215 -22.46 -7.66 5.52
N GLU A 216 -23.27 -8.68 5.26
CA GLU A 216 -23.76 -9.01 3.91
C GLU A 216 -24.59 -7.86 3.31
N GLU A 217 -25.49 -7.25 4.10
CA GLU A 217 -26.29 -6.08 3.66
C GLU A 217 -25.35 -4.92 3.24
N LYS A 218 -24.39 -4.55 4.10
CA LYS A 218 -23.41 -3.51 3.77
C LYS A 218 -22.55 -3.84 2.54
N LEU A 219 -22.22 -5.12 2.38
CA LEU A 219 -21.44 -5.58 1.25
C LEU A 219 -22.22 -5.48 -0.06
N ASN A 220 -23.51 -5.83 -0.04
CA ASN A 220 -24.40 -5.73 -1.20
C ASN A 220 -24.55 -4.28 -1.67
N GLU A 221 -24.67 -3.30 -0.76
CA GLU A 221 -24.64 -1.88 -1.09
C GLU A 221 -23.34 -1.48 -1.81
N LYS A 222 -22.20 -1.99 -1.34
CA LYS A 222 -20.89 -1.72 -1.96
C LYS A 222 -20.71 -2.45 -3.29
N ALA A 223 -21.34 -3.60 -3.47
CA ALA A 223 -21.29 -4.37 -4.70
C ALA A 223 -21.90 -3.63 -5.89
N GLU A 224 -22.90 -2.75 -5.66
CA GLU A 224 -23.47 -1.90 -6.71
C GLU A 224 -22.44 -1.00 -7.38
N THR A 225 -21.46 -0.51 -6.62
CA THR A 225 -20.39 0.36 -7.13
C THR A 225 -19.12 -0.38 -7.50
N ASN A 226 -18.83 -1.49 -6.83
CA ASN A 226 -17.67 -2.32 -7.09
C ASN A 226 -18.02 -3.80 -6.98
N PRO A 227 -18.20 -4.51 -8.11
CA PRO A 227 -18.61 -5.91 -8.14
C PRO A 227 -17.58 -6.89 -7.54
N LYS A 228 -16.39 -6.41 -7.15
CA LYS A 228 -15.39 -7.20 -6.43
C LYS A 228 -15.75 -7.40 -4.96
N ASN A 229 -16.69 -6.61 -4.43
CA ASN A 229 -17.32 -6.88 -3.14
C ASN A 229 -18.38 -7.97 -3.34
N ALA A 230 -18.17 -9.13 -2.77
CA ALA A 230 -19.08 -10.26 -2.97
C ALA A 230 -19.06 -11.23 -1.79
N VAL A 231 -20.18 -11.94 -1.63
CA VAL A 231 -20.31 -13.07 -0.69
C VAL A 231 -20.18 -14.36 -1.49
N PHE A 232 -19.45 -15.29 -0.95
CA PHE A 232 -19.23 -16.62 -1.52
C PHE A 232 -19.58 -17.70 -0.52
N LYS A 233 -19.93 -18.88 -1.03
CA LYS A 233 -20.11 -20.10 -0.25
C LYS A 233 -18.88 -20.99 -0.31
N ARG A 234 -18.78 -21.95 0.60
CA ARG A 234 -17.69 -22.95 0.58
C ARG A 234 -17.61 -23.69 -0.75
N GLU A 235 -18.76 -24.02 -1.34
CA GLU A 235 -18.83 -24.70 -2.62
C GLU A 235 -18.24 -23.90 -3.80
N ASP A 236 -18.07 -22.60 -3.65
CA ASP A 236 -17.48 -21.71 -4.66
C ASP A 236 -15.96 -21.79 -4.71
N PHE A 237 -15.35 -22.43 -3.72
CA PHE A 237 -13.90 -22.59 -3.63
C PHE A 237 -13.43 -23.97 -4.09
N LYS A 238 -12.19 -24.01 -4.56
CA LYS A 238 -11.50 -25.27 -4.86
C LYS A 238 -11.26 -26.05 -3.56
N PRO A 239 -11.34 -27.41 -3.59
CA PRO A 239 -11.15 -28.22 -2.38
C PRO A 239 -9.83 -27.94 -1.65
N GLU A 240 -8.76 -27.64 -2.40
CA GLU A 240 -7.41 -27.43 -1.87
C GLU A 240 -7.24 -26.13 -1.08
N TYR A 241 -8.33 -25.35 -0.90
CA TYR A 241 -8.22 -24.06 -0.21
C TYR A 241 -8.08 -24.19 1.31
N ILE A 242 -8.72 -25.19 1.90
CA ILE A 242 -8.72 -25.39 3.37
C ILE A 242 -8.18 -26.79 3.78
N ASP A 243 -7.89 -27.66 2.84
CA ASP A 243 -7.14 -28.87 3.09
C ASP A 243 -5.65 -28.55 3.25
#